data_788654cc71216e5ae889d87ff6493a7f
#
_entry.id   788654cc71216e5ae889d87ff6493a7f
#
_cell.length_a   1.000
_cell.length_b   1.000
_cell.length_c   1.000
_cell.angle_alpha   90.00
_cell.angle_beta   90.00
_cell.angle_gamma   90.00
#
_symmetry.space_group_name_H-M   'P 1'
#
loop_
_entity.id
_entity.type
_entity.pdbx_description
1 polymer ?
#
loop_
_entity_poly.entity_id
_entity_poly.type
_entity_poly.pdbx_seq_one_letter_code
_entity_poly.pdbx_strand_id
1 'polypeptide(L)'
;YVQLANKDPELKKMLAGVINRQFKCINIDPYANAFNMNSEGGEWMSDLTDMKPELHERKWEIDSLCYPIRLAYHYWKTTGDASVFSDEWLQAIANVLKTFKEQQRKDDAKGPYRFQRKTERALDTMTNDGWGNPVKPVGLIASAFRPSDDATTFQFLVPSNFFAVTSLRKAAEILNTVNKKPALAKECTALADEVEKALKKYAVCNHPKYGKIYAFEVDGFGNQLLMDDANVPSLL
;
A
#
# COMPACT_ATOMS: atom_id res chain seq x y z
N TYR A 1 -8.85 18.93 3.19
CA TYR A 1 -8.49 19.47 4.51
C TYR A 1 -7.04 19.94 4.57
N VAL A 2 -6.05 19.22 4.02
CA VAL A 2 -4.62 19.61 4.08
C VAL A 2 -4.37 21.03 3.59
N GLN A 3 -5.04 21.46 2.53
CA GLN A 3 -4.93 22.82 1.96
C GLN A 3 -5.40 23.94 2.93
N LEU A 4 -6.20 23.60 3.94
CA LEU A 4 -6.70 24.53 4.95
C LEU A 4 -5.79 24.61 6.19
N ALA A 5 -4.80 23.72 6.31
CA ALA A 5 -3.95 23.60 7.51
C ALA A 5 -3.20 24.89 7.89
N ASN A 6 -2.88 25.75 6.92
CA ASN A 6 -2.23 27.04 7.18
C ASN A 6 -3.20 28.12 7.71
N LYS A 7 -4.52 27.87 7.60
CA LYS A 7 -5.56 28.82 8.06
C LYS A 7 -6.15 28.43 9.41
N ASP A 8 -5.90 27.21 9.86
CA ASP A 8 -6.45 26.66 11.09
C ASP A 8 -5.37 25.88 11.86
N PRO A 9 -4.82 26.44 12.96
CA PRO A 9 -3.79 25.81 13.77
C PRO A 9 -4.23 24.48 14.42
N GLU A 10 -5.50 24.34 14.80
CA GLU A 10 -6.01 23.10 15.40
C GLU A 10 -6.12 21.99 14.33
N LEU A 11 -6.58 22.33 13.14
CA LEU A 11 -6.56 21.41 12.00
C LEU A 11 -5.12 20.98 11.64
N LYS A 12 -4.17 21.92 11.65
CA LYS A 12 -2.75 21.62 11.41
C LYS A 12 -2.21 20.62 12.44
N LYS A 13 -2.49 20.86 13.73
CA LYS A 13 -2.10 19.98 14.84
C LYS A 13 -2.75 18.60 14.73
N MET A 14 -4.03 18.55 14.41
CA MET A 14 -4.77 17.30 14.18
C MET A 14 -4.14 16.47 13.04
N LEU A 15 -3.85 17.10 11.89
CA LEU A 15 -3.23 16.44 10.74
C LEU A 15 -1.83 15.87 11.09
N ALA A 16 -1.01 16.62 11.82
CA ALA A 16 0.28 16.13 12.31
C ALA A 16 0.11 14.93 13.23
N GLY A 17 -0.89 14.95 14.12
CA GLY A 17 -1.24 13.83 15.00
C GLY A 17 -1.65 12.57 14.22
N VAL A 18 -2.50 12.72 13.18
CA VAL A 18 -2.92 11.63 12.30
C VAL A 18 -1.71 11.04 11.56
N ILE A 19 -0.83 11.88 11.00
CA ILE A 19 0.39 11.44 10.31
C ILE A 19 1.27 10.60 11.25
N ASN A 20 1.56 11.10 12.45
CA ASN A 20 2.36 10.40 13.44
C ASN A 20 1.70 9.08 13.87
N ARG A 21 0.38 9.05 14.04
CA ARG A 21 -0.36 7.81 14.35
C ARG A 21 -0.21 6.78 13.23
N GLN A 22 -0.32 7.18 11.97
CA GLN A 22 -0.17 6.28 10.83
C GLN A 22 1.24 5.66 10.77
N PHE A 23 2.30 6.42 11.07
CA PHE A 23 3.67 5.86 11.10
C PHE A 23 3.84 4.84 12.24
N LYS A 24 3.26 5.10 13.41
CA LYS A 24 3.21 4.11 14.50
C LYS A 24 2.52 2.84 14.06
N CYS A 25 1.38 2.94 13.41
CA CYS A 25 0.64 1.80 12.88
C CYS A 25 1.48 0.97 11.89
N ILE A 26 2.14 1.60 10.93
CA ILE A 26 3.06 0.92 9.99
C ILE A 26 4.20 0.21 10.74
N ASN A 27 4.72 0.80 11.81
CA ASN A 27 5.79 0.20 12.61
C ASN A 27 5.31 -0.97 13.49
N ILE A 28 4.01 -1.02 13.85
CA ILE A 28 3.41 -2.17 14.53
C ILE A 28 3.26 -3.34 13.58
N ASP A 29 2.61 -3.12 12.44
CA ASP A 29 2.44 -4.12 11.37
C ASP A 29 2.12 -3.47 10.02
N PRO A 30 3.04 -3.55 9.05
CA PRO A 30 2.82 -2.95 7.72
C PRO A 30 1.81 -3.72 6.85
N TYR A 31 1.37 -4.91 7.29
CA TYR A 31 0.36 -5.70 6.58
C TYR A 31 -1.07 -5.44 7.05
N ALA A 32 -1.25 -4.68 8.13
CA ALA A 32 -2.56 -4.37 8.67
C ALA A 32 -3.16 -3.10 8.04
N ASN A 33 -4.46 -3.14 7.74
CA ASN A 33 -5.22 -2.01 7.22
C ASN A 33 -5.96 -1.24 8.34
N ALA A 34 -6.26 -1.88 9.49
CA ALA A 34 -6.96 -1.24 10.59
C ALA A 34 -6.36 -1.57 11.96
N PHE A 35 -6.39 -0.58 12.88
CA PHE A 35 -5.75 -0.66 14.19
C PHE A 35 -6.70 -0.24 15.31
N ASN A 36 -6.63 -0.95 16.45
CA ASN A 36 -7.31 -0.59 17.69
C ASN A 36 -6.65 0.64 18.34
N MET A 37 -7.36 1.28 19.25
CA MET A 37 -6.81 2.38 20.07
C MET A 37 -5.83 1.87 21.13
N ASN A 38 -5.96 0.61 21.53
CA ASN A 38 -5.17 -0.06 22.56
C ASN A 38 -4.76 -1.48 22.11
N SER A 39 -4.21 -2.27 23.01
CA SER A 39 -3.76 -3.65 22.79
C SER A 39 -4.66 -4.70 23.48
N GLU A 40 -5.96 -4.46 23.53
CA GLU A 40 -6.94 -5.38 24.15
C GLU A 40 -7.53 -6.38 23.15
N GLY A 41 -7.16 -6.28 21.88
CA GLY A 41 -7.73 -7.06 20.79
C GLY A 41 -8.97 -6.39 20.20
N GLY A 42 -9.60 -7.06 19.25
CA GLY A 42 -10.76 -6.54 18.50
C GLY A 42 -11.59 -7.63 17.85
N GLU A 43 -12.51 -7.22 17.00
CA GLU A 43 -13.51 -8.07 16.37
C GLU A 43 -12.89 -9.21 15.55
N TRP A 44 -11.81 -8.95 14.83
CA TRP A 44 -11.24 -9.86 13.85
C TRP A 44 -10.06 -10.70 14.36
N MET A 45 -9.90 -10.82 15.68
CA MET A 45 -8.81 -11.61 16.28
C MET A 45 -8.85 -13.12 15.92
N SER A 46 -9.99 -13.60 15.40
CA SER A 46 -10.13 -14.98 14.93
C SER A 46 -9.67 -15.22 13.50
N ASP A 47 -9.28 -14.18 12.76
CA ASP A 47 -8.74 -14.30 11.40
C ASP A 47 -7.45 -15.13 11.41
N LEU A 48 -7.31 -16.01 10.41
CA LEU A 48 -6.14 -16.85 10.25
C LEU A 48 -5.04 -16.11 9.50
N THR A 49 -4.38 -15.21 10.20
CA THR A 49 -3.21 -14.41 9.82
C THR A 49 -2.42 -14.10 11.09
N ASP A 50 -1.28 -13.41 11.01
CA ASP A 50 -0.45 -13.06 12.18
C ASP A 50 -1.06 -11.90 12.97
N MET A 51 -2.25 -12.11 13.56
CA MET A 51 -2.96 -11.10 14.34
C MET A 51 -2.18 -10.72 15.61
N LYS A 52 -2.25 -9.44 15.97
CA LYS A 52 -1.72 -8.85 17.21
C LYS A 52 -2.83 -8.08 17.92
N PRO A 53 -2.78 -7.90 19.24
CA PRO A 53 -3.82 -7.19 19.99
C PRO A 53 -4.06 -5.74 19.55
N GLU A 54 -3.05 -5.09 18.96
CA GLU A 54 -3.13 -3.73 18.44
C GLU A 54 -3.89 -3.65 17.10
N LEU A 55 -4.07 -4.77 16.41
CA LEU A 55 -4.70 -4.80 15.10
C LEU A 55 -6.21 -4.99 15.24
N HIS A 56 -6.99 -4.15 14.55
CA HIS A 56 -8.41 -4.41 14.36
C HIS A 56 -8.60 -5.41 13.21
N GLU A 57 -7.91 -5.20 12.08
CA GLU A 57 -7.95 -6.05 10.90
C GLU A 57 -6.58 -6.11 10.22
N ARG A 58 -6.23 -7.27 9.63
CA ARG A 58 -4.94 -7.47 8.97
C ARG A 58 -5.12 -7.88 7.51
N LYS A 59 -5.94 -7.15 6.76
CA LYS A 59 -6.04 -7.27 5.30
C LYS A 59 -4.89 -6.50 4.64
N TRP A 60 -4.08 -7.19 3.85
CA TRP A 60 -2.96 -6.59 3.15
C TRP A 60 -3.42 -5.85 1.90
N GLU A 61 -3.19 -4.56 1.88
CA GLU A 61 -3.48 -3.63 0.81
C GLU A 61 -2.28 -2.72 0.56
N ILE A 62 -1.86 -2.56 -0.70
CA ILE A 62 -0.73 -1.68 -1.05
C ILE A 62 -1.02 -0.23 -0.67
N ASP A 63 -2.25 0.24 -0.91
CA ASP A 63 -2.65 1.63 -0.69
C ASP A 63 -2.66 2.01 0.78
N SER A 64 -2.89 1.07 1.70
CA SER A 64 -2.77 1.29 3.15
C SER A 64 -1.38 1.82 3.56
N LEU A 65 -0.31 1.47 2.82
CA LEU A 65 1.03 2.03 3.02
C LEU A 65 1.31 3.30 2.19
N CYS A 66 0.52 3.57 1.17
CA CYS A 66 0.69 4.71 0.27
C CYS A 66 0.03 5.99 0.81
N TYR A 67 -1.17 5.87 1.39
CA TYR A 67 -1.91 7.02 1.93
C TYR A 67 -1.17 7.80 3.01
N PRO A 68 -0.49 7.17 3.99
CA PRO A 68 0.31 7.87 4.99
C PRO A 68 1.42 8.73 4.37
N ILE A 69 2.11 8.21 3.36
CA ILE A 69 3.17 8.92 2.64
C ILE A 69 2.58 10.11 1.88
N ARG A 70 1.46 9.90 1.17
CA ARG A 70 0.76 10.95 0.43
C ARG A 70 0.31 12.07 1.36
N LEU A 71 -0.31 11.73 2.50
CA LEU A 71 -0.78 12.71 3.47
C LEU A 71 0.37 13.54 4.02
N ALA A 72 1.44 12.89 4.50
CA ALA A 72 2.61 13.55 5.06
C ALA A 72 3.32 14.45 4.04
N TYR A 73 3.45 14.00 2.79
CA TYR A 73 4.03 14.79 1.70
C TYR A 73 3.23 16.06 1.45
N HIS A 74 1.91 15.96 1.29
CA HIS A 74 1.06 17.13 1.04
C HIS A 74 0.97 18.05 2.25
N TYR A 75 0.97 17.53 3.47
CA TYR A 75 1.07 18.33 4.70
C TYR A 75 2.34 19.18 4.68
N TRP A 76 3.49 18.57 4.46
CA TRP A 76 4.77 19.30 4.37
C TRP A 76 4.78 20.33 3.26
N LYS A 77 4.35 19.96 2.05
CA LYS A 77 4.31 20.89 0.91
C LYS A 77 3.40 22.09 1.15
N THR A 78 2.29 21.88 1.87
CA THR A 78 1.33 22.95 2.17
C THR A 78 1.79 23.83 3.33
N THR A 79 2.33 23.24 4.39
CA THR A 79 2.58 23.95 5.65
C THR A 79 4.04 24.36 5.84
N GLY A 80 4.97 23.77 5.10
CA GLY A 80 6.41 23.88 5.35
C GLY A 80 6.89 23.13 6.61
N ASP A 81 5.98 22.52 7.37
CA ASP A 81 6.29 21.86 8.62
C ASP A 81 6.84 20.44 8.36
N ALA A 82 8.10 20.23 8.70
CA ALA A 82 8.82 18.98 8.55
C ALA A 82 8.93 18.17 9.85
N SER A 83 8.31 18.61 10.94
CA SER A 83 8.43 17.99 12.27
C SER A 83 7.92 16.55 12.34
N VAL A 84 7.02 16.17 11.43
CA VAL A 84 6.48 14.81 11.31
C VAL A 84 7.48 13.78 10.76
N PHE A 85 8.60 14.21 10.16
CA PHE A 85 9.60 13.32 9.56
C PHE A 85 10.71 12.94 10.56
N SER A 86 10.29 12.33 11.65
CA SER A 86 11.12 11.83 12.75
C SER A 86 11.83 10.50 12.43
N ASP A 87 12.52 9.94 13.41
CA ASP A 87 13.09 8.58 13.32
C ASP A 87 11.98 7.51 13.18
N GLU A 88 10.79 7.74 13.75
CA GLU A 88 9.62 6.86 13.56
C GLU A 88 9.15 6.83 12.11
N TRP A 89 9.15 7.98 11.43
CA TRP A 89 8.94 8.05 9.98
C TRP A 89 10.00 7.27 9.20
N LEU A 90 11.29 7.44 9.53
CA LEU A 90 12.37 6.72 8.85
C LEU A 90 12.21 5.21 8.98
N GLN A 91 11.85 4.72 10.17
CA GLN A 91 11.56 3.31 10.40
C GLN A 91 10.34 2.85 9.59
N ALA A 92 9.28 3.66 9.55
CA ALA A 92 8.09 3.34 8.77
C ALA A 92 8.40 3.22 7.28
N ILE A 93 9.21 4.11 6.70
CA ILE A 93 9.61 4.01 5.30
C ILE A 93 10.49 2.78 5.03
N ALA A 94 11.38 2.42 5.95
CA ALA A 94 12.16 1.18 5.84
C ALA A 94 11.23 -0.06 5.84
N ASN A 95 10.21 -0.08 6.70
CA ASN A 95 9.20 -1.15 6.74
C ASN A 95 8.38 -1.19 5.45
N VAL A 96 7.94 -0.04 4.91
CA VAL A 96 7.24 0.03 3.61
C VAL A 96 8.09 -0.56 2.48
N LEU A 97 9.36 -0.15 2.38
CA LEU A 97 10.28 -0.68 1.36
C LEU A 97 10.46 -2.19 1.48
N LYS A 98 10.67 -2.69 2.71
CA LYS A 98 10.79 -4.11 2.99
C LYS A 98 9.55 -4.85 2.53
N THR A 99 8.37 -4.43 2.97
CA THR A 99 7.08 -5.06 2.65
C THR A 99 6.79 -5.07 1.16
N PHE A 100 7.04 -3.96 0.46
CA PHE A 100 6.86 -3.91 -0.99
C PHE A 100 7.81 -4.85 -1.73
N LYS A 101 9.10 -4.94 -1.33
CA LYS A 101 10.06 -5.89 -1.89
C LYS A 101 9.66 -7.34 -1.63
N GLU A 102 9.21 -7.67 -0.42
CA GLU A 102 8.68 -9.00 -0.07
C GLU A 102 7.47 -9.36 -0.95
N GLN A 103 6.57 -8.40 -1.19
CA GLN A 103 5.37 -8.60 -1.99
C GLN A 103 5.62 -8.51 -3.52
N GLN A 104 6.83 -8.19 -3.98
CA GLN A 104 7.24 -8.50 -5.35
C GLN A 104 7.41 -10.02 -5.57
N ARG A 105 7.53 -10.81 -4.50
CA ARG A 105 7.56 -12.28 -4.47
C ARG A 105 8.64 -12.90 -5.36
N LYS A 106 9.78 -12.23 -5.50
CA LYS A 106 10.89 -12.68 -6.37
C LYS A 106 11.53 -13.97 -5.90
N ASP A 107 11.63 -14.15 -4.58
CA ASP A 107 12.28 -15.31 -3.94
C ASP A 107 11.27 -16.44 -3.66
N ASP A 108 10.01 -16.10 -3.39
CA ASP A 108 8.91 -17.03 -3.15
C ASP A 108 7.61 -16.49 -3.76
N ALA A 109 7.07 -17.17 -4.77
CA ALA A 109 5.83 -16.77 -5.45
C ALA A 109 4.59 -16.74 -4.55
N LYS A 110 4.60 -17.42 -3.39
CA LYS A 110 3.53 -17.32 -2.37
C LYS A 110 3.66 -16.05 -1.53
N GLY A 111 4.90 -15.60 -1.29
CA GLY A 111 5.20 -14.48 -0.40
C GLY A 111 4.96 -14.82 1.08
N PRO A 112 5.25 -13.86 2.00
CA PRO A 112 5.16 -14.09 3.44
C PRO A 112 3.76 -13.88 4.03
N TYR A 113 2.80 -13.36 3.25
CA TYR A 113 1.47 -12.98 3.75
C TYR A 113 0.44 -14.07 3.43
N ARG A 114 -0.37 -14.40 4.43
CA ARG A 114 -1.49 -15.33 4.33
C ARG A 114 -2.67 -14.78 5.11
N PHE A 115 -3.89 -14.93 4.56
CA PHE A 115 -5.11 -14.49 5.22
C PHE A 115 -6.28 -15.41 4.91
N GLN A 116 -6.97 -15.87 5.95
CA GLN A 116 -8.27 -16.51 5.83
C GLN A 116 -9.21 -16.00 6.92
N ARG A 117 -10.45 -15.78 6.54
CA ARG A 117 -11.57 -15.45 7.44
C ARG A 117 -12.67 -16.48 7.26
N LYS A 118 -13.28 -16.91 8.35
CA LYS A 118 -14.51 -17.71 8.28
C LYS A 118 -15.67 -16.76 7.97
N THR A 119 -16.16 -16.80 6.74
CA THR A 119 -17.17 -15.88 6.23
C THR A 119 -18.03 -16.57 5.17
N GLU A 120 -19.26 -16.08 4.98
CA GLU A 120 -20.13 -16.46 3.86
C GLU A 120 -19.85 -15.63 2.58
N ARG A 121 -19.09 -14.54 2.71
CA ARG A 121 -18.74 -13.61 1.62
C ARG A 121 -17.44 -14.06 0.96
N ALA A 122 -17.52 -14.61 -0.24
CA ALA A 122 -16.39 -15.17 -0.96
C ALA A 122 -15.21 -14.19 -1.16
N LEU A 123 -15.47 -12.89 -1.25
CA LEU A 123 -14.45 -11.86 -1.44
C LEU A 123 -13.86 -11.31 -0.12
N ASP A 124 -14.39 -11.74 1.02
CA ASP A 124 -13.88 -11.32 2.34
C ASP A 124 -12.77 -12.23 2.90
N THR A 125 -12.28 -13.14 2.07
CA THR A 125 -11.19 -14.08 2.38
C THR A 125 -10.40 -14.42 1.13
N MET A 126 -9.13 -14.81 1.29
CA MET A 126 -8.31 -15.19 0.15
C MET A 126 -8.52 -16.67 -0.22
N THR A 127 -8.46 -16.97 -1.52
CA THR A 127 -8.47 -18.32 -2.09
C THR A 127 -7.20 -19.11 -1.76
N ASN A 128 -7.14 -20.39 -2.15
CA ASN A 128 -5.95 -21.25 -2.06
C ASN A 128 -5.33 -21.25 -0.66
N ASP A 129 -6.15 -21.61 0.33
CA ASP A 129 -5.74 -21.68 1.76
C ASP A 129 -5.18 -20.35 2.29
N GLY A 130 -5.67 -19.23 1.77
CA GLY A 130 -5.27 -17.91 2.20
C GLY A 130 -4.05 -17.32 1.49
N TRP A 131 -3.50 -18.00 0.50
CA TRP A 131 -2.35 -17.53 -0.28
C TRP A 131 -2.77 -16.66 -1.49
N GLY A 132 -4.06 -16.72 -1.85
CA GLY A 132 -4.58 -16.09 -3.06
C GLY A 132 -4.23 -16.86 -4.34
N ASN A 133 -4.66 -16.34 -5.48
CA ASN A 133 -4.34 -16.97 -6.76
C ASN A 133 -2.85 -16.81 -7.11
N PRO A 134 -2.26 -17.79 -7.83
CA PRO A 134 -0.85 -17.75 -8.18
C PRO A 134 -0.46 -16.50 -8.96
N VAL A 135 0.74 -16.00 -8.74
CA VAL A 135 1.35 -14.91 -9.51
C VAL A 135 2.69 -15.35 -10.09
N LYS A 136 3.04 -14.79 -11.25
CA LYS A 136 4.39 -14.84 -11.79
C LYS A 136 5.11 -13.56 -11.39
N PRO A 137 6.19 -13.62 -10.60
CA PRO A 137 6.96 -12.44 -10.22
C PRO A 137 7.50 -11.70 -11.45
N VAL A 138 7.04 -10.48 -11.65
CA VAL A 138 7.40 -9.64 -12.82
C VAL A 138 7.86 -8.24 -12.43
N GLY A 139 8.06 -8.01 -11.12
CA GLY A 139 8.46 -6.72 -10.57
C GLY A 139 7.29 -5.86 -10.07
N LEU A 140 6.05 -6.32 -10.21
CA LEU A 140 4.87 -5.72 -9.58
C LEU A 140 4.75 -6.17 -8.12
N ILE A 141 4.06 -5.38 -7.31
CA ILE A 141 3.78 -5.63 -5.90
C ILE A 141 2.42 -6.32 -5.81
N ALA A 142 2.34 -7.49 -5.15
CA ALA A 142 1.08 -8.18 -4.94
C ALA A 142 0.28 -7.52 -3.80
N SER A 143 -1.03 -7.33 -4.03
CA SER A 143 -2.03 -6.92 -3.03
C SER A 143 -2.98 -8.08 -2.79
N ALA A 144 -3.26 -8.38 -1.55
CA ALA A 144 -4.21 -9.43 -1.20
C ALA A 144 -5.66 -8.93 -1.35
N PHE A 145 -5.89 -7.68 -1.00
CA PHE A 145 -7.18 -7.04 -1.03
C PHE A 145 -7.13 -5.73 -1.84
N ARG A 146 -8.30 -5.29 -2.27
CA ARG A 146 -8.57 -4.02 -2.93
C ARG A 146 -8.91 -2.95 -1.88
N PRO A 147 -8.92 -1.67 -2.23
CA PRO A 147 -9.41 -0.60 -1.34
C PRO A 147 -10.87 -0.74 -0.91
N SER A 148 -11.61 -1.68 -1.50
CA SER A 148 -12.99 -2.06 -1.13
C SER A 148 -13.07 -3.15 -0.07
N ASP A 149 -11.94 -3.60 0.48
CA ASP A 149 -11.80 -4.79 1.34
C ASP A 149 -12.09 -6.14 0.65
N ASP A 150 -12.35 -6.14 -0.66
CA ASP A 150 -12.56 -7.35 -1.44
C ASP A 150 -11.23 -7.99 -1.85
N ALA A 151 -11.12 -9.30 -1.73
CA ALA A 151 -9.94 -10.04 -2.18
C ALA A 151 -9.70 -9.87 -3.69
N THR A 152 -8.45 -9.66 -4.08
CA THR A 152 -8.07 -9.56 -5.49
C THR A 152 -8.24 -10.89 -6.20
N THR A 153 -8.70 -10.85 -7.46
CA THR A 153 -8.71 -12.02 -8.33
C THR A 153 -7.32 -12.31 -8.86
N PHE A 154 -6.65 -11.29 -9.39
CA PHE A 154 -5.23 -11.35 -9.77
C PHE A 154 -4.45 -10.38 -8.90
N GLN A 155 -3.49 -10.89 -8.13
CA GLN A 155 -2.92 -10.16 -7.00
C GLN A 155 -2.09 -8.91 -7.39
N PHE A 156 -1.75 -8.69 -8.66
CA PHE A 156 -1.14 -7.43 -9.07
C PHE A 156 -2.21 -6.39 -9.40
N LEU A 157 -2.71 -5.72 -8.36
CA LEU A 157 -3.67 -4.62 -8.46
C LEU A 157 -2.98 -3.39 -9.07
N VAL A 158 -3.36 -3.05 -10.29
CA VAL A 158 -2.66 -2.05 -11.12
C VAL A 158 -2.76 -0.63 -10.56
N PRO A 159 -3.95 -0.11 -10.16
CA PRO A 159 -4.05 1.23 -9.59
C PRO A 159 -3.19 1.40 -8.33
N SER A 160 -3.19 0.41 -7.44
CA SER A 160 -2.38 0.46 -6.21
C SER A 160 -0.89 0.38 -6.49
N ASN A 161 -0.46 -0.34 -7.54
CA ASN A 161 0.93 -0.32 -8.00
C ASN A 161 1.35 1.06 -8.54
N PHE A 162 0.49 1.78 -9.28
CA PHE A 162 0.75 3.18 -9.65
C PHE A 162 0.84 4.09 -8.44
N PHE A 163 -0.02 3.86 -7.44
CA PHE A 163 0.01 4.63 -6.20
C PHE A 163 1.31 4.36 -5.42
N ALA A 164 1.81 3.12 -5.39
CA ALA A 164 3.11 2.79 -4.80
C ALA A 164 4.25 3.54 -5.50
N VAL A 165 4.29 3.58 -6.84
CA VAL A 165 5.29 4.34 -7.61
C VAL A 165 5.30 5.82 -7.21
N THR A 166 4.13 6.46 -7.19
CA THR A 166 4.05 7.88 -6.83
C THR A 166 4.39 8.15 -5.37
N SER A 167 4.02 7.25 -4.47
CA SER A 167 4.31 7.36 -3.03
C SER A 167 5.79 7.18 -2.74
N LEU A 168 6.44 6.20 -3.36
CA LEU A 168 7.90 5.99 -3.23
C LEU A 168 8.71 7.18 -3.74
N ARG A 169 8.29 7.82 -4.83
CA ARG A 169 8.94 9.04 -5.34
C ARG A 169 8.79 10.23 -4.37
N LYS A 170 7.60 10.38 -3.75
CA LYS A 170 7.37 11.38 -2.71
C LYS A 170 8.22 11.11 -1.47
N ALA A 171 8.31 9.85 -1.03
CA ALA A 171 9.18 9.46 0.07
C ALA A 171 10.65 9.76 -0.23
N ALA A 172 11.13 9.47 -1.45
CA ALA A 172 12.50 9.78 -1.88
C ALA A 172 12.80 11.29 -1.83
N GLU A 173 11.86 12.13 -2.23
CA GLU A 173 12.01 13.59 -2.15
C GLU A 173 12.14 14.05 -0.69
N ILE A 174 11.28 13.56 0.22
CA ILE A 174 11.35 13.88 1.66
C ILE A 174 12.70 13.43 2.23
N LEU A 175 13.10 12.19 1.96
CA LEU A 175 14.36 11.60 2.45
C LEU A 175 15.59 12.39 2.00
N ASN A 176 15.62 12.88 0.76
CA ASN A 176 16.71 13.71 0.26
C ASN A 176 16.68 15.13 0.83
N THR A 177 15.50 15.74 0.88
CA THR A 177 15.36 17.17 1.20
C THR A 177 15.37 17.42 2.71
N VAL A 178 14.63 16.63 3.48
CA VAL A 178 14.42 16.83 4.92
C VAL A 178 15.41 15.97 5.73
N ASN A 179 15.34 14.66 5.59
CA ASN A 179 16.08 13.73 6.45
C ASN A 179 17.56 13.59 6.10
N LYS A 180 18.00 14.02 4.91
CA LYS A 180 19.36 13.85 4.39
C LYS A 180 19.80 12.37 4.40
N LYS A 181 18.93 11.47 3.95
CA LYS A 181 19.13 10.02 3.84
C LYS A 181 19.18 9.58 2.37
N PRO A 182 20.22 9.95 1.58
CA PRO A 182 20.26 9.71 0.13
C PRO A 182 20.30 8.22 -0.24
N ALA A 183 20.85 7.36 0.61
CA ALA A 183 20.88 5.92 0.36
C ALA A 183 19.45 5.35 0.35
N LEU A 184 18.64 5.66 1.38
CA LEU A 184 17.25 5.21 1.48
C LEU A 184 16.38 5.83 0.38
N ALA A 185 16.61 7.11 0.03
CA ALA A 185 15.94 7.77 -1.09
C ALA A 185 16.23 7.08 -2.43
N LYS A 186 17.47 6.65 -2.66
CA LYS A 186 17.86 5.89 -3.85
C LYS A 186 17.13 4.54 -3.93
N GLU A 187 16.97 3.85 -2.80
CA GLU A 187 16.21 2.59 -2.76
C GLU A 187 14.72 2.81 -3.10
N CYS A 188 14.10 3.87 -2.56
CA CYS A 188 12.72 4.23 -2.92
C CYS A 188 12.59 4.49 -4.43
N THR A 189 13.50 5.28 -5.00
CA THR A 189 13.50 5.59 -6.44
C THR A 189 13.70 4.33 -7.29
N ALA A 190 14.65 3.49 -6.93
CA ALA A 190 14.94 2.26 -7.68
C ALA A 190 13.74 1.30 -7.70
N LEU A 191 13.06 1.14 -6.56
CA LEU A 191 11.85 0.32 -6.50
C LEU A 191 10.71 0.95 -7.31
N ALA A 192 10.51 2.27 -7.23
CA ALA A 192 9.51 2.98 -8.03
C ALA A 192 9.74 2.78 -9.53
N ASP A 193 10.97 2.92 -10.00
CA ASP A 193 11.32 2.75 -11.42
C ASP A 193 11.13 1.31 -11.90
N GLU A 194 11.46 0.33 -11.05
CA GLU A 194 11.22 -1.09 -11.34
C GLU A 194 9.73 -1.38 -11.50
N VAL A 195 8.91 -0.95 -10.54
CA VAL A 195 7.44 -1.16 -10.58
C VAL A 195 6.82 -0.44 -11.78
N GLU A 196 7.23 0.80 -12.06
CA GLU A 196 6.71 1.54 -13.23
C GLU A 196 7.05 0.84 -14.55
N LYS A 197 8.27 0.31 -14.67
CA LYS A 197 8.69 -0.48 -15.86
C LYS A 197 7.84 -1.74 -15.99
N ALA A 198 7.57 -2.42 -14.87
CA ALA A 198 6.72 -3.61 -14.86
C ALA A 198 5.27 -3.29 -15.24
N LEU A 199 4.70 -2.19 -14.73
CA LEU A 199 3.36 -1.70 -15.10
C LEU A 199 3.25 -1.45 -16.62
N LYS A 200 4.20 -0.73 -17.21
CA LYS A 200 4.21 -0.45 -18.67
C LYS A 200 4.30 -1.72 -19.50
N LYS A 201 4.90 -2.78 -18.98
CA LYS A 201 5.12 -4.03 -19.71
C LYS A 201 3.99 -5.05 -19.52
N TYR A 202 3.48 -5.20 -18.31
CA TYR A 202 2.61 -6.32 -17.95
C TYR A 202 1.16 -5.91 -17.66
N ALA A 203 0.89 -4.62 -17.39
CA ALA A 203 -0.44 -4.15 -17.05
C ALA A 203 -1.21 -3.56 -18.24
N VAL A 204 -0.58 -3.41 -19.41
CA VAL A 204 -1.22 -2.90 -20.62
C VAL A 204 -1.83 -4.04 -21.41
N CYS A 205 -3.09 -3.89 -21.83
CA CYS A 205 -3.81 -4.81 -22.69
C CYS A 205 -4.39 -4.11 -23.93
N ASN A 206 -4.74 -4.90 -24.94
CA ASN A 206 -5.40 -4.40 -26.16
C ASN A 206 -6.90 -4.67 -26.05
N HIS A 207 -7.68 -3.62 -25.78
CA HIS A 207 -9.14 -3.70 -25.75
C HIS A 207 -9.70 -3.54 -27.18
N PRO A 208 -10.67 -4.37 -27.64
CA PRO A 208 -11.17 -4.34 -29.02
C PRO A 208 -11.73 -2.97 -29.44
N LYS A 209 -12.35 -2.26 -28.53
CA LYS A 209 -13.00 -0.95 -28.79
C LYS A 209 -12.09 0.24 -28.48
N TYR A 210 -11.23 0.15 -27.45
CA TYR A 210 -10.51 1.32 -26.90
C TYR A 210 -8.99 1.27 -27.20
N GLY A 211 -8.50 0.20 -27.86
CA GLY A 211 -7.08 0.06 -28.11
C GLY A 211 -6.29 -0.30 -26.85
N LYS A 212 -5.12 0.30 -26.68
CA LYS A 212 -4.27 0.06 -25.51
C LYS A 212 -4.83 0.74 -24.27
N ILE A 213 -5.18 -0.04 -23.26
CA ILE A 213 -5.63 0.41 -21.93
C ILE A 213 -4.85 -0.33 -20.84
N TYR A 214 -4.92 0.17 -19.61
CA TYR A 214 -4.45 -0.59 -18.45
C TYR A 214 -5.52 -1.59 -18.01
N ALA A 215 -5.11 -2.80 -17.63
CA ALA A 215 -5.95 -3.71 -16.88
C ALA A 215 -6.11 -3.22 -15.42
N PHE A 216 -7.17 -3.64 -14.75
CA PHE A 216 -7.37 -3.37 -13.33
C PHE A 216 -6.51 -4.29 -12.45
N GLU A 217 -6.49 -5.61 -12.78
CA GLU A 217 -5.64 -6.60 -12.13
C GLU A 217 -4.94 -7.47 -13.17
N VAL A 218 -3.73 -7.91 -12.85
CA VAL A 218 -2.95 -8.88 -13.65
C VAL A 218 -2.24 -9.89 -12.74
N ASP A 219 -1.81 -11.03 -13.30
CA ASP A 219 -1.12 -12.11 -12.57
C ASP A 219 0.33 -12.35 -13.02
N GLY A 220 0.78 -11.66 -14.08
CA GLY A 220 2.10 -11.86 -14.67
C GLY A 220 2.20 -13.06 -15.61
N PHE A 221 1.22 -13.97 -15.65
CA PHE A 221 1.14 -15.07 -16.64
C PHE A 221 0.44 -14.65 -17.93
N GLY A 222 -0.21 -13.49 -17.95
CA GLY A 222 -0.94 -12.95 -19.09
C GLY A 222 -2.45 -12.86 -18.88
N ASN A 223 -2.95 -13.30 -17.73
CA ASN A 223 -4.35 -13.09 -17.38
C ASN A 223 -4.59 -11.67 -16.84
N GLN A 224 -5.78 -11.13 -17.08
CA GLN A 224 -6.12 -9.76 -16.78
C GLN A 224 -7.61 -9.61 -16.47
N LEU A 225 -7.91 -8.72 -15.51
CA LEU A 225 -9.26 -8.26 -15.19
C LEU A 225 -9.38 -6.80 -15.62
N LEU A 226 -10.44 -6.47 -16.35
CA LEU A 226 -10.64 -5.12 -16.90
C LEU A 226 -11.67 -4.31 -16.12
N MET A 227 -12.46 -4.96 -15.26
CA MET A 227 -13.44 -4.29 -14.43
C MET A 227 -12.73 -3.52 -13.32
N ASP A 228 -12.92 -2.21 -13.27
CA ASP A 228 -12.42 -1.33 -12.22
C ASP A 228 -13.34 -1.33 -10.99
N ASP A 229 -12.79 -0.95 -9.86
CA ASP A 229 -13.52 -0.76 -8.61
C ASP A 229 -13.80 0.74 -8.40
N ALA A 230 -14.93 1.08 -7.77
CA ALA A 230 -15.31 2.45 -7.49
C ALA A 230 -14.46 3.10 -6.37
N ASN A 231 -13.72 2.32 -5.59
CA ASN A 231 -12.86 2.81 -4.52
C ASN A 231 -11.49 3.26 -5.04
N VAL A 232 -10.92 4.28 -4.41
CA VAL A 232 -9.61 4.82 -4.79
C VAL A 232 -8.48 4.13 -4.01
N PRO A 233 -7.32 3.87 -4.64
CA PRO A 233 -6.99 4.25 -6.02
C PRO A 233 -7.72 3.40 -7.08
N SER A 234 -8.18 4.06 -8.13
CA SER A 234 -8.80 3.45 -9.31
C SER A 234 -8.09 3.90 -10.58
N LEU A 235 -8.49 3.38 -11.75
CA LEU A 235 -7.98 3.82 -13.06
C LEU A 235 -8.77 5.02 -13.64
N LEU A 236 -9.82 5.46 -12.96
CA LEU A 236 -10.69 6.58 -13.35
C LEU A 236 -10.14 7.92 -12.85
#